data_0893e3ca624e5d1895188b3a8dc9829c
#
_entry.id   0893e3ca624e5d1895188b3a8dc9829c
#
_cell.length_a   1.000
_cell.length_b   1.000
_cell.length_c   1.000
_cell.angle_alpha   90.00
_cell.angle_beta   90.00
_cell.angle_gamma   90.00
#
_symmetry.space_group_name_H-M   'P 1'
#
loop_
_entity.id
_entity.type
_entity.pdbx_description
1 polymer ?
#
loop_
_entity_poly.entity_id
_entity_poly.type
_entity_poly.pdbx_seq_one_letter_code
_entity_poly.pdbx_strand_id
1 'polypeptide(L)'
;MQTGALIVAAGKSSRMGDFKPMLQLGSISIAQRVINNFRQAGISKVVVVTGYHADVLECHLASNNVVFLRNENYANTHMFDSVRIGLEYLKDKVDTVLFTPVDVPLFTAQTVTQMLSLGRPLVTPVCNGNPGHPILIRSTLIDSILSDDGKSGLKGAVDNCGEPMYYLNVEDPGIIHDADTPEDYAELLRIHNQSLIRSEIHIQLAREKVFFDEKLYSLLTLIHETGSVRDACERMHISYSTSWNLIHTLESQLHEPLIIRSQGGTRGSHSELTPYGEEFLKRYARFSEETRSCSKKIFEECFGGFFNA
;
A
#
# COMPACT_ATOMS: atom_id res chain seq x y z
N MET A 1 -5.78 9.48 -12.49
CA MET A 1 -5.38 8.07 -12.61
C MET A 1 -5.15 7.54 -11.20
N GLN A 2 -5.92 6.56 -10.76
CA GLN A 2 -5.82 6.03 -9.40
C GLN A 2 -4.74 4.94 -9.35
N THR A 3 -3.80 5.06 -8.41
CA THR A 3 -2.71 4.08 -8.25
C THR A 3 -2.85 3.36 -6.92
N GLY A 4 -2.62 2.05 -6.93
CA GLY A 4 -2.56 1.22 -5.72
C GLY A 4 -1.18 0.58 -5.56
N ALA A 5 -0.79 0.31 -4.32
CA ALA A 5 0.38 -0.48 -4.00
C ALA A 5 -0.03 -1.88 -3.52
N LEU A 6 0.66 -2.90 -3.99
CA LEU A 6 0.54 -4.27 -3.56
C LEU A 6 1.84 -4.72 -2.92
N ILE A 7 1.78 -5.06 -1.63
CA ILE A 7 2.91 -5.57 -0.85
C ILE A 7 2.63 -7.03 -0.50
N VAL A 8 3.53 -7.93 -0.84
CA VAL A 8 3.39 -9.35 -0.46
C VAL A 8 4.31 -9.67 0.71
N ALA A 9 3.71 -10.10 1.83
CA ALA A 9 4.35 -10.42 3.10
C ALA A 9 3.89 -11.78 3.65
N ALA A 10 3.56 -12.74 2.77
CA ALA A 10 2.99 -14.03 3.15
C ALA A 10 4.03 -15.12 3.45
N GLY A 11 5.31 -14.90 3.13
CA GLY A 11 6.37 -15.89 3.21
C GLY A 11 6.86 -16.19 4.63
N LYS A 12 7.45 -17.39 4.81
CA LYS A 12 7.96 -17.89 6.11
C LYS A 12 9.32 -17.33 6.54
N SER A 13 10.01 -16.57 5.68
CA SER A 13 11.36 -16.00 5.97
C SER A 13 12.40 -17.03 6.44
N SER A 14 12.36 -18.25 5.91
CA SER A 14 13.10 -19.40 6.47
C SER A 14 14.62 -19.28 6.46
N ARG A 15 15.22 -18.50 5.55
CA ARG A 15 16.67 -18.27 5.48
C ARG A 15 17.17 -17.26 6.51
N MET A 16 16.33 -16.31 6.87
CA MET A 16 16.66 -15.24 7.81
C MET A 16 16.63 -15.69 9.28
N GLY A 17 15.83 -16.72 9.58
CA GLY A 17 15.56 -17.17 10.95
C GLY A 17 14.54 -16.32 11.70
N ASP A 18 14.46 -15.04 11.38
CA ASP A 18 13.50 -14.07 11.95
C ASP A 18 12.39 -13.72 10.95
N PHE A 19 11.27 -13.22 11.47
CA PHE A 19 10.15 -12.78 10.64
C PHE A 19 10.45 -11.43 9.98
N LYS A 20 10.96 -11.46 8.75
CA LYS A 20 11.47 -10.31 7.99
C LYS A 20 10.60 -9.05 8.05
N PRO A 21 9.25 -9.10 7.88
CA PRO A 21 8.44 -7.90 7.88
C PRO A 21 8.53 -7.08 9.17
N MET A 22 8.89 -7.73 10.28
CA MET A 22 8.99 -7.14 11.62
C MET A 22 10.40 -6.65 11.98
N LEU A 23 11.43 -6.99 11.19
CA LEU A 23 12.79 -6.52 11.43
C LEU A 23 12.85 -4.99 11.38
N GLN A 24 13.64 -4.41 12.28
CA GLN A 24 13.74 -2.97 12.44
C GLN A 24 14.68 -2.35 11.41
N LEU A 25 14.22 -1.34 10.70
CA LEU A 25 15.02 -0.56 9.77
C LEU A 25 15.00 0.93 10.23
N GLY A 26 15.92 1.28 11.09
CA GLY A 26 15.88 2.49 11.90
C GLY A 26 14.84 2.38 13.03
N SER A 27 13.91 3.33 13.12
CA SER A 27 12.87 3.37 14.16
C SER A 27 11.58 2.63 13.82
N ILE A 28 11.48 2.06 12.61
CA ILE A 28 10.27 1.39 12.11
C ILE A 28 10.62 0.04 11.50
N SER A 29 9.61 -0.83 11.36
CA SER A 29 9.81 -2.14 10.74
C SER A 29 10.00 -2.05 9.22
N ILE A 30 10.59 -3.10 8.62
CA ILE A 30 10.70 -3.27 7.17
C ILE A 30 9.33 -3.06 6.49
N ALA A 31 8.27 -3.69 7.00
CA ALA A 31 6.93 -3.55 6.43
C ALA A 31 6.42 -2.10 6.49
N GLN A 32 6.63 -1.41 7.61
CA GLN A 32 6.28 0.01 7.73
C GLN A 32 7.09 0.89 6.78
N ARG A 33 8.36 0.56 6.55
CA ARG A 33 9.21 1.29 5.61
C ARG A 33 8.66 1.20 4.18
N VAL A 34 8.32 0.01 3.71
CA VAL A 34 7.73 -0.19 2.37
C VAL A 34 6.44 0.61 2.21
N ILE A 35 5.53 0.54 3.21
CA ILE A 35 4.29 1.31 3.21
C ILE A 35 4.58 2.81 3.11
N ASN A 36 5.51 3.32 3.91
CA ASN A 36 5.85 4.73 3.95
C ASN A 36 6.45 5.22 2.62
N ASN A 37 7.28 4.42 1.95
CA ASN A 37 7.83 4.79 0.65
C ASN A 37 6.72 4.99 -0.40
N PHE A 38 5.72 4.12 -0.44
CA PHE A 38 4.56 4.31 -1.31
C PHE A 38 3.75 5.55 -0.93
N ARG A 39 3.55 5.80 0.37
CA ARG A 39 2.83 7.00 0.82
C ARG A 39 3.55 8.29 0.47
N GLN A 40 4.87 8.32 0.58
CA GLN A 40 5.69 9.46 0.16
C GLN A 40 5.59 9.72 -1.34
N ALA A 41 5.38 8.68 -2.15
CA ALA A 41 5.09 8.80 -3.57
C ALA A 41 3.62 9.21 -3.88
N GLY A 42 2.81 9.50 -2.87
CA GLY A 42 1.42 9.93 -3.02
C GLY A 42 0.41 8.77 -3.14
N ILE A 43 0.81 7.52 -2.90
CA ILE A 43 -0.08 6.37 -3.02
C ILE A 43 -0.79 6.12 -1.70
N SER A 44 -2.09 6.37 -1.66
CA SER A 44 -2.92 6.18 -0.47
C SER A 44 -3.53 4.78 -0.37
N LYS A 45 -3.82 4.12 -1.49
CA LYS A 45 -4.38 2.76 -1.51
C LYS A 45 -3.26 1.73 -1.44
N VAL A 46 -3.03 1.16 -0.26
CA VAL A 46 -1.99 0.15 -0.01
C VAL A 46 -2.64 -1.15 0.45
N VAL A 47 -2.34 -2.23 -0.26
CA VAL A 47 -2.79 -3.59 0.04
C VAL A 47 -1.61 -4.41 0.49
N VAL A 48 -1.75 -5.13 1.60
CA VAL A 48 -0.74 -6.05 2.13
C VAL A 48 -1.31 -7.46 2.13
N VAL A 49 -0.69 -8.36 1.39
CA VAL A 49 -1.06 -9.78 1.42
C VAL A 49 -0.22 -10.48 2.48
N THR A 50 -0.90 -10.99 3.50
CA THR A 50 -0.32 -11.67 4.66
C THR A 50 -0.48 -13.20 4.56
N GLY A 51 0.23 -13.94 5.40
CA GLY A 51 0.16 -15.41 5.46
C GLY A 51 0.82 -15.93 6.72
N TYR A 52 2.11 -16.26 6.69
CA TYR A 52 2.83 -16.67 7.89
C TYR A 52 2.85 -15.54 8.92
N HIS A 53 2.48 -15.84 10.17
CA HIS A 53 2.32 -14.85 11.25
C HIS A 53 1.40 -13.65 10.91
N ALA A 54 0.35 -13.90 10.11
CA ALA A 54 -0.58 -12.86 9.68
C ALA A 54 -1.11 -12.01 10.83
N ASP A 55 -1.61 -12.63 11.91
CA ASP A 55 -2.17 -11.90 13.06
C ASP A 55 -1.17 -10.92 13.70
N VAL A 56 0.09 -11.32 13.79
CA VAL A 56 1.16 -10.48 14.36
C VAL A 56 1.44 -9.28 13.46
N LEU A 57 1.60 -9.52 12.16
CA LEU A 57 1.90 -8.46 11.19
C LEU A 57 0.73 -7.49 11.03
N GLU A 58 -0.48 -8.00 10.92
CA GLU A 58 -1.70 -7.20 10.78
C GLU A 58 -1.95 -6.33 12.01
N CYS A 59 -1.77 -6.90 13.22
CA CYS A 59 -1.84 -6.13 14.46
C CYS A 59 -0.78 -5.02 14.49
N HIS A 60 0.47 -5.33 14.11
CA HIS A 60 1.56 -4.36 14.05
C HIS A 60 1.27 -3.22 13.06
N LEU A 61 0.68 -3.52 11.92
CA LEU A 61 0.36 -2.55 10.87
C LEU A 61 -1.03 -1.93 10.97
N ALA A 62 -1.83 -2.25 11.99
CA ALA A 62 -3.22 -1.80 12.12
C ALA A 62 -3.41 -0.27 12.08
N SER A 63 -2.39 0.50 12.51
CA SER A 63 -2.42 1.96 12.46
C SER A 63 -1.93 2.54 11.13
N ASN A 64 -1.46 1.72 10.19
CA ASN A 64 -0.86 2.18 8.95
C ASN A 64 -1.86 2.39 7.80
N ASN A 65 -3.17 2.32 8.05
CA ASN A 65 -4.22 2.53 7.03
C ASN A 65 -4.02 1.67 5.76
N VAL A 66 -3.82 0.39 5.93
CA VAL A 66 -3.65 -0.57 4.83
C VAL A 66 -4.80 -1.56 4.80
N VAL A 67 -5.05 -2.12 3.64
CA VAL A 67 -5.99 -3.23 3.45
C VAL A 67 -5.23 -4.53 3.56
N PHE A 68 -5.68 -5.42 4.44
CA PHE A 68 -5.11 -6.75 4.58
C PHE A 68 -5.91 -7.77 3.76
N LEU A 69 -5.18 -8.63 3.06
CA LEU A 69 -5.71 -9.82 2.41
C LEU A 69 -4.89 -11.00 2.88
N ARG A 70 -5.52 -12.13 3.21
CA ARG A 70 -4.81 -13.30 3.69
C ARG A 70 -4.67 -14.36 2.60
N ASN A 71 -3.46 -14.89 2.46
CA ASN A 71 -3.24 -16.16 1.79
C ASN A 71 -3.30 -17.26 2.85
N GLU A 72 -4.47 -17.83 3.08
CA GLU A 72 -4.68 -18.90 4.07
C GLU A 72 -3.88 -20.18 3.74
N ASN A 73 -3.54 -20.35 2.47
CA ASN A 73 -2.79 -21.53 2.00
C ASN A 73 -1.30 -21.25 1.77
N TYR A 74 -0.76 -20.20 2.39
CA TYR A 74 0.63 -19.75 2.20
C TYR A 74 1.68 -20.86 2.34
N ALA A 75 1.39 -21.89 3.16
CA ALA A 75 2.32 -22.99 3.41
C ALA A 75 2.53 -23.92 2.20
N ASN A 76 1.55 -23.97 1.28
CA ASN A 76 1.50 -24.86 0.12
C ASN A 76 1.47 -24.09 -1.21
N THR A 77 1.65 -22.78 -1.18
CA THR A 77 1.59 -21.89 -2.36
C THR A 77 2.92 -21.14 -2.52
N HIS A 78 3.13 -20.59 -3.71
CA HIS A 78 4.28 -19.77 -4.02
C HIS A 78 3.95 -18.27 -3.89
N MET A 79 4.95 -17.41 -3.97
CA MET A 79 4.78 -15.95 -3.88
C MET A 79 3.75 -15.43 -4.90
N PHE A 80 3.73 -15.97 -6.11
CA PHE A 80 2.80 -15.55 -7.15
C PHE A 80 1.33 -15.78 -6.79
N ASP A 81 1.01 -16.82 -6.03
CA ASP A 81 -0.36 -17.03 -5.55
C ASP A 81 -0.82 -15.90 -4.61
N SER A 82 0.09 -15.41 -3.78
CA SER A 82 -0.18 -14.24 -2.95
C SER A 82 -0.31 -12.94 -3.78
N VAL A 83 0.49 -12.80 -4.84
CA VAL A 83 0.36 -11.68 -5.80
C VAL A 83 -1.01 -11.72 -6.49
N ARG A 84 -1.47 -12.90 -6.90
CA ARG A 84 -2.80 -13.09 -7.51
C ARG A 84 -3.93 -12.57 -6.62
N ILE A 85 -3.91 -12.91 -5.33
CA ILE A 85 -4.91 -12.42 -4.36
C ILE A 85 -4.96 -10.89 -4.36
N GLY A 86 -3.81 -10.25 -4.33
CA GLY A 86 -3.71 -8.80 -4.33
C GLY A 86 -4.12 -8.14 -5.65
N LEU A 87 -3.70 -8.71 -6.78
CA LEU A 87 -4.06 -8.22 -8.11
C LEU A 87 -5.57 -8.36 -8.37
N GLU A 88 -6.17 -9.50 -8.01
CA GLU A 88 -7.62 -9.74 -8.14
C GLU A 88 -8.43 -8.71 -7.35
N TYR A 89 -7.96 -8.35 -6.14
CA TYR A 89 -8.61 -7.32 -5.34
C TYR A 89 -8.48 -5.92 -5.97
N LEU A 90 -7.33 -5.60 -6.59
CA LEU A 90 -7.03 -4.25 -7.07
C LEU A 90 -7.51 -3.98 -8.50
N LYS A 91 -7.74 -4.99 -9.34
CA LYS A 91 -7.95 -4.86 -10.79
C LYS A 91 -9.02 -3.85 -11.18
N ASP A 92 -10.14 -3.81 -10.45
CA ASP A 92 -11.27 -2.93 -10.74
C ASP A 92 -11.31 -1.66 -9.87
N LYS A 93 -10.28 -1.45 -9.04
CA LYS A 93 -10.24 -0.38 -8.05
C LYS A 93 -9.16 0.66 -8.32
N VAL A 94 -8.25 0.38 -9.23
CA VAL A 94 -7.15 1.28 -9.59
C VAL A 94 -6.78 1.14 -11.06
N ASP A 95 -6.21 2.18 -11.65
CA ASP A 95 -5.72 2.15 -13.03
C ASP A 95 -4.33 1.51 -13.14
N THR A 96 -3.57 1.53 -12.04
CA THR A 96 -2.18 1.06 -12.00
C THR A 96 -1.87 0.44 -10.64
N VAL A 97 -1.18 -0.69 -10.64
CA VAL A 97 -0.66 -1.37 -9.44
C VAL A 97 0.85 -1.27 -9.43
N LEU A 98 1.41 -0.91 -8.28
CA LEU A 98 2.85 -1.02 -7.98
C LEU A 98 3.05 -2.19 -7.05
N PHE A 99 3.68 -3.24 -7.54
CA PHE A 99 3.95 -4.46 -6.77
C PHE A 99 5.36 -4.48 -6.22
N THR A 100 5.52 -4.87 -4.94
CA THR A 100 6.80 -5.21 -4.34
C THR A 100 6.65 -6.33 -3.30
N PRO A 101 7.62 -7.23 -3.15
CA PRO A 101 7.71 -8.05 -1.96
C PRO A 101 8.11 -7.16 -0.77
N VAL A 102 7.76 -7.58 0.44
CA VAL A 102 7.98 -6.77 1.66
C VAL A 102 9.46 -6.60 2.01
N ASP A 103 10.31 -7.50 1.55
CA ASP A 103 11.74 -7.55 1.87
C ASP A 103 12.63 -6.63 1.02
N VAL A 104 12.04 -5.86 0.10
CA VAL A 104 12.74 -4.78 -0.64
C VAL A 104 12.27 -3.41 -0.11
N PRO A 105 12.81 -2.92 1.01
CA PRO A 105 12.26 -1.77 1.74
C PRO A 105 12.86 -0.41 1.39
N LEU A 106 13.89 -0.33 0.56
CA LEU A 106 14.68 0.89 0.40
C LEU A 106 14.50 1.62 -0.93
N PHE A 107 13.60 1.15 -1.82
CA PHE A 107 13.27 1.94 -3.01
C PHE A 107 12.73 3.32 -2.63
N THR A 108 13.01 4.33 -3.44
CA THR A 108 12.65 5.72 -3.12
C THR A 108 11.30 6.12 -3.72
N ALA A 109 10.66 7.12 -3.09
CA ALA A 109 9.47 7.75 -3.65
C ALA A 109 9.75 8.43 -5.01
N GLN A 110 10.98 8.87 -5.24
CA GLN A 110 11.39 9.46 -6.51
C GLN A 110 11.34 8.42 -7.63
N THR A 111 11.88 7.21 -7.41
CA THR A 111 11.81 6.09 -8.36
C THR A 111 10.37 5.79 -8.74
N VAL A 112 9.49 5.67 -7.74
CA VAL A 112 8.05 5.44 -7.97
C VAL A 112 7.41 6.56 -8.80
N THR A 113 7.71 7.81 -8.49
CA THR A 113 7.17 8.98 -9.22
C THR A 113 7.66 8.99 -10.67
N GLN A 114 8.93 8.66 -10.91
CA GLN A 114 9.48 8.54 -12.27
C GLN A 114 8.78 7.44 -13.07
N MET A 115 8.56 6.27 -12.47
CA MET A 115 7.84 5.15 -13.11
C MET A 115 6.41 5.56 -13.51
N LEU A 116 5.68 6.24 -12.62
CA LEU A 116 4.31 6.70 -12.88
C LEU A 116 4.25 7.75 -14.00
N SER A 117 5.27 8.63 -14.09
CA SER A 117 5.32 9.70 -15.10
C SER A 117 5.50 9.20 -16.53
N LEU A 118 6.01 7.98 -16.71
CA LEU A 118 6.24 7.38 -18.04
C LEU A 118 4.94 7.06 -18.80
N GLY A 119 3.84 6.85 -18.11
CA GLY A 119 2.57 6.44 -18.72
C GLY A 119 2.61 5.06 -19.40
N ARG A 120 3.68 4.27 -19.20
CA ARG A 120 3.81 2.93 -19.75
C ARG A 120 2.97 1.91 -18.97
N PRO A 121 2.48 0.85 -19.63
CA PRO A 121 1.61 -0.13 -18.98
C PRO A 121 2.36 -1.12 -18.09
N LEU A 122 3.64 -1.37 -18.36
CA LEU A 122 4.47 -2.31 -17.62
C LEU A 122 5.88 -1.76 -17.48
N VAL A 123 6.35 -1.52 -16.23
CA VAL A 123 7.64 -0.90 -15.95
C VAL A 123 8.34 -1.59 -14.80
N THR A 124 9.64 -1.86 -14.94
CA THR A 124 10.53 -2.21 -13.83
C THR A 124 11.70 -1.24 -13.75
N PRO A 125 12.09 -0.78 -12.55
CA PRO A 125 13.29 0.04 -12.41
C PRO A 125 14.55 -0.83 -12.54
N VAL A 126 15.63 -0.26 -13.05
CA VAL A 126 16.93 -0.92 -13.22
C VAL A 126 18.01 -0.05 -12.62
N CYS A 127 18.82 -0.62 -11.73
CA CYS A 127 20.01 0.03 -11.17
C CYS A 127 21.24 -0.82 -11.49
N ASN A 128 22.26 -0.21 -12.09
CA ASN A 128 23.51 -0.90 -12.48
C ASN A 128 23.28 -2.17 -13.32
N GLY A 129 22.29 -2.14 -14.22
CA GLY A 129 21.93 -3.28 -15.08
C GLY A 129 21.06 -4.36 -14.42
N ASN A 130 20.75 -4.24 -13.11
CA ASN A 130 19.92 -5.17 -12.38
C ASN A 130 18.50 -4.64 -12.24
N PRO A 131 17.47 -5.37 -12.73
CA PRO A 131 16.08 -5.01 -12.53
C PRO A 131 15.67 -5.23 -11.06
N GLY A 132 14.78 -4.37 -10.56
CA GLY A 132 14.36 -4.38 -9.16
C GLY A 132 12.88 -4.10 -8.96
N HIS A 133 12.56 -3.65 -7.76
CA HIS A 133 11.21 -3.34 -7.31
C HIS A 133 11.04 -1.85 -6.97
N PRO A 134 9.78 -1.34 -7.00
CA PRO A 134 8.53 -2.03 -7.35
C PRO A 134 8.37 -2.25 -8.86
N ILE A 135 7.49 -3.17 -9.25
CA ILE A 135 7.05 -3.37 -10.64
C ILE A 135 5.73 -2.63 -10.83
N LEU A 136 5.63 -1.79 -11.86
CA LEU A 136 4.41 -1.12 -12.26
C LEU A 136 3.64 -1.97 -13.27
N ILE A 137 2.37 -2.21 -12.99
CA ILE A 137 1.46 -3.01 -13.79
C ILE A 137 0.17 -2.22 -14.03
N ARG A 138 -0.20 -1.95 -15.27
CA ARG A 138 -1.48 -1.34 -15.61
C ARG A 138 -2.61 -2.33 -15.37
N SER A 139 -3.76 -1.87 -14.85
CA SER A 139 -4.91 -2.75 -14.56
C SER A 139 -5.38 -3.54 -15.78
N THR A 140 -5.26 -3.00 -16.98
CA THR A 140 -5.60 -3.69 -18.24
C THR A 140 -4.81 -4.97 -18.51
N LEU A 141 -3.66 -5.17 -17.85
CA LEU A 141 -2.84 -6.37 -17.99
C LEU A 141 -3.14 -7.43 -16.93
N ILE A 142 -3.89 -7.07 -15.89
CA ILE A 142 -4.07 -7.95 -14.73
C ILE A 142 -4.77 -9.24 -15.10
N ASP A 143 -5.83 -9.20 -15.92
CA ASP A 143 -6.55 -10.42 -16.30
C ASP A 143 -5.65 -11.38 -17.09
N SER A 144 -4.78 -10.88 -17.96
CA SER A 144 -3.79 -11.70 -18.67
C SER A 144 -2.78 -12.32 -17.70
N ILE A 145 -2.26 -11.56 -16.74
CA ILE A 145 -1.33 -12.06 -15.70
C ILE A 145 -2.01 -13.11 -14.82
N LEU A 146 -3.26 -12.89 -14.43
CA LEU A 146 -4.03 -13.83 -13.60
C LEU A 146 -4.36 -15.15 -14.33
N SER A 147 -4.43 -15.14 -15.64
CA SER A 147 -4.71 -16.33 -16.47
C SER A 147 -3.48 -17.24 -16.69
N ASP A 148 -2.27 -16.77 -16.35
CA ASP A 148 -1.04 -17.57 -16.45
C ASP A 148 -1.08 -18.77 -15.50
N ASP A 149 -0.46 -19.90 -15.84
CA ASP A 149 -0.46 -21.13 -15.02
C ASP A 149 0.40 -21.01 -13.76
N GLY A 150 1.22 -20.00 -13.66
CA GLY A 150 2.06 -19.66 -12.50
C GLY A 150 3.32 -20.51 -12.34
N LYS A 151 3.62 -21.46 -13.23
CA LYS A 151 4.80 -22.33 -13.11
C LYS A 151 6.12 -21.57 -13.09
N SER A 152 6.18 -20.44 -13.81
CA SER A 152 7.36 -19.56 -13.84
C SER A 152 7.23 -18.35 -12.90
N GLY A 153 6.28 -18.39 -11.96
CA GLY A 153 6.01 -17.31 -11.02
C GLY A 153 5.52 -16.03 -11.68
N LEU A 154 5.57 -14.91 -10.94
CA LEU A 154 5.16 -13.61 -11.46
C LEU A 154 5.95 -13.19 -12.71
N LYS A 155 7.26 -13.48 -12.75
CA LYS A 155 8.09 -13.14 -13.90
C LYS A 155 7.54 -13.77 -15.18
N GLY A 156 7.27 -15.08 -15.15
CA GLY A 156 6.70 -15.76 -16.30
C GLY A 156 5.33 -15.21 -16.70
N ALA A 157 4.45 -14.96 -15.74
CA ALA A 157 3.13 -14.39 -16.00
C ALA A 157 3.21 -12.98 -16.63
N VAL A 158 4.16 -12.18 -16.20
CA VAL A 158 4.45 -10.86 -16.79
C VAL A 158 5.04 -10.98 -18.18
N ASP A 159 6.00 -11.86 -18.40
CA ASP A 159 6.60 -12.10 -19.71
C ASP A 159 5.54 -12.60 -20.73
N ASN A 160 4.54 -13.33 -20.28
CA ASN A 160 3.46 -13.89 -21.09
C ASN A 160 2.24 -12.96 -21.25
N CYS A 161 2.18 -11.81 -20.59
CA CYS A 161 0.99 -10.95 -20.59
C CYS A 161 0.73 -10.21 -21.91
N GLY A 162 1.63 -10.31 -22.87
CA GLY A 162 1.51 -9.71 -24.21
C GLY A 162 2.01 -8.27 -24.31
N GLU A 163 2.48 -7.69 -23.22
CA GLU A 163 3.07 -6.33 -23.19
C GLU A 163 4.57 -6.40 -22.85
N PRO A 164 5.44 -5.74 -23.61
CA PRO A 164 6.87 -5.74 -23.31
C PRO A 164 7.18 -4.94 -22.03
N MET A 165 8.06 -5.50 -21.20
CA MET A 165 8.58 -4.81 -20.03
C MET A 165 9.41 -3.60 -20.44
N TYR A 166 9.06 -2.43 -19.90
CA TYR A 166 9.88 -1.23 -20.01
C TYR A 166 10.85 -1.15 -18.84
N TYR A 167 12.15 -1.06 -19.15
CA TYR A 167 13.22 -0.97 -18.17
C TYR A 167 13.61 0.49 -17.95
N LEU A 168 13.30 1.05 -16.77
CA LEU A 168 13.65 2.41 -16.39
C LEU A 168 14.97 2.43 -15.63
N ASN A 169 16.02 3.01 -16.21
CA ASN A 169 17.27 3.22 -15.48
C ASN A 169 17.10 4.29 -14.40
N VAL A 170 17.49 3.96 -13.17
CA VAL A 170 17.42 4.83 -11.99
C VAL A 170 18.73 4.76 -11.18
N GLU A 171 19.04 5.84 -10.47
CA GLU A 171 20.14 5.89 -9.51
C GLU A 171 19.64 5.57 -8.10
N ASP A 172 19.02 4.40 -7.94
CA ASP A 172 18.38 3.98 -6.69
C ASP A 172 18.79 2.52 -6.39
N PRO A 173 19.87 2.30 -5.65
CA PRO A 173 20.29 0.95 -5.30
C PRO A 173 19.29 0.23 -4.41
N GLY A 174 18.40 0.94 -3.71
CA GLY A 174 17.37 0.35 -2.84
C GLY A 174 16.37 -0.54 -3.56
N ILE A 175 16.27 -0.46 -4.90
CA ILE A 175 15.35 -1.27 -5.70
C ILE A 175 15.75 -2.75 -5.80
N ILE A 176 17.04 -3.08 -5.56
CA ILE A 176 17.61 -4.42 -5.74
C ILE A 176 18.06 -5.06 -4.41
N HIS A 177 18.06 -4.31 -3.32
CA HIS A 177 18.47 -4.85 -2.03
C HIS A 177 17.29 -5.42 -1.26
N ASP A 178 17.30 -6.71 -1.04
CA ASP A 178 16.33 -7.45 -0.24
C ASP A 178 16.92 -7.89 1.12
N ALA A 179 16.08 -8.35 2.03
CA ALA A 179 16.46 -8.85 3.35
C ALA A 179 16.46 -10.39 3.39
N ASP A 180 17.10 -11.06 2.45
CA ASP A 180 17.00 -12.54 2.35
C ASP A 180 17.86 -13.26 3.41
N THR A 181 19.02 -12.71 3.74
CA THR A 181 19.96 -13.26 4.73
C THR A 181 20.31 -12.22 5.80
N PRO A 182 20.93 -12.61 6.93
CA PRO A 182 21.45 -11.67 7.92
C PRO A 182 22.45 -10.67 7.33
N GLU A 183 23.27 -11.08 6.36
CA GLU A 183 24.24 -10.26 5.66
C GLU A 183 23.53 -9.21 4.79
N ASP A 184 22.48 -9.59 4.04
CA ASP A 184 21.67 -8.66 3.26
C ASP A 184 21.00 -7.62 4.18
N TYR A 185 20.48 -8.06 5.32
CA TYR A 185 19.90 -7.16 6.30
C TYR A 185 20.91 -6.16 6.89
N ALA A 186 22.14 -6.60 7.15
CA ALA A 186 23.20 -5.71 7.60
C ALA A 186 23.53 -4.64 6.52
N GLU A 187 23.52 -5.02 5.24
CA GLU A 187 23.69 -4.09 4.13
C GLU A 187 22.51 -3.11 4.01
N LEU A 188 21.29 -3.58 4.17
CA LEU A 188 20.10 -2.70 4.23
C LEU A 188 20.21 -1.67 5.35
N LEU A 189 20.70 -2.06 6.55
CA LEU A 189 20.92 -1.14 7.66
C LEU A 189 22.00 -0.11 7.30
N ARG A 190 23.08 -0.53 6.63
CA ARG A 190 24.15 0.38 6.18
C ARG A 190 23.60 1.42 5.20
N ILE A 191 22.87 0.99 4.17
CA ILE A 191 22.26 1.87 3.17
C ILE A 191 21.27 2.82 3.84
N HIS A 192 20.42 2.29 4.75
CA HIS A 192 19.44 3.08 5.47
C HIS A 192 20.07 4.18 6.32
N ASN A 193 21.15 3.86 7.04
CA ASN A 193 21.85 4.84 7.88
C ASN A 193 22.54 5.94 7.07
N GLN A 194 22.81 5.69 5.79
CA GLN A 194 23.30 6.69 4.85
C GLN A 194 22.18 7.53 4.21
N SER A 195 20.94 7.14 4.41
CA SER A 195 19.80 7.76 3.77
C SER A 195 19.03 8.71 4.71
N LEU A 196 18.92 9.87 4.32
CA LEU A 196 17.93 10.94 4.24
C LEU A 196 16.82 10.99 5.33
N ILE A 197 16.82 12.10 6.01
CA ILE A 197 15.67 12.67 6.72
C ILE A 197 14.58 12.99 5.70
N ARG A 198 13.33 12.68 6.03
CA ARG A 198 12.15 12.93 5.19
C ARG A 198 11.08 13.68 5.95
N SER A 199 10.24 14.42 5.25
CA SER A 199 9.03 14.97 5.84
C SER A 199 7.94 13.91 5.91
N GLU A 200 7.23 13.84 7.03
CA GLU A 200 6.01 13.04 7.19
C GLU A 200 4.85 13.97 7.57
N ILE A 201 3.73 13.85 6.87
CA ILE A 201 2.57 14.72 7.07
C ILE A 201 1.34 13.88 7.37
N HIS A 202 0.73 14.17 8.51
CA HIS A 202 -0.55 13.64 8.92
C HIS A 202 -1.64 14.70 8.73
N ILE A 203 -2.60 14.40 7.87
CA ILE A 203 -3.69 15.32 7.56
C ILE A 203 -4.91 14.95 8.38
N GLN A 204 -5.35 15.88 9.20
CA GLN A 204 -6.50 15.72 10.07
C GLN A 204 -7.44 16.91 9.92
N LEU A 205 -8.75 16.67 9.99
CA LEU A 205 -9.74 17.73 10.10
C LEU A 205 -10.17 17.85 11.55
N ALA A 206 -10.14 19.07 12.09
CA ALA A 206 -10.47 19.36 13.47
C ALA A 206 -11.39 20.57 13.59
N ARG A 207 -12.23 20.58 14.64
CA ARG A 207 -12.83 21.78 15.22
C ARG A 207 -12.16 22.01 16.57
N GLU A 208 -12.83 21.75 17.67
CA GLU A 208 -12.20 21.71 18.99
C GLU A 208 -11.32 20.46 19.18
N LYS A 209 -11.69 19.35 18.51
CA LYS A 209 -10.97 18.06 18.49
C LYS A 209 -10.92 17.54 17.08
N VAL A 210 -9.94 16.68 16.82
CA VAL A 210 -9.87 15.93 15.56
C VAL A 210 -11.12 15.08 15.41
N PHE A 211 -11.80 15.21 14.28
CA PHE A 211 -13.00 14.48 13.94
C PHE A 211 -12.89 13.65 12.68
N PHE A 212 -11.85 13.87 11.86
CA PHE A 212 -11.55 13.11 10.66
C PHE A 212 -10.06 13.00 10.41
N ASP A 213 -9.61 11.81 10.07
CA ASP A 213 -8.22 11.48 9.78
C ASP A 213 -8.11 10.41 8.69
N GLU A 214 -6.88 10.02 8.34
CA GLU A 214 -6.62 8.99 7.33
C GLU A 214 -7.21 7.62 7.69
N LYS A 215 -7.30 7.30 8.98
CA LYS A 215 -7.89 6.04 9.45
C LYS A 215 -9.39 6.01 9.15
N LEU A 216 -10.08 7.10 9.44
CA LEU A 216 -11.51 7.21 9.19
C LEU A 216 -11.81 7.33 7.69
N TYR A 217 -10.93 8.00 6.93
CA TYR A 217 -10.98 8.00 5.46
C TYR A 217 -10.90 6.58 4.90
N SER A 218 -9.93 5.77 5.35
CA SER A 218 -9.78 4.38 4.91
C SER A 218 -10.98 3.51 5.28
N LEU A 219 -11.54 3.71 6.48
CA LEU A 219 -12.74 3.00 6.92
C LEU A 219 -13.92 3.27 5.98
N LEU A 220 -14.23 4.53 5.71
CA LEU A 220 -15.34 4.91 4.84
C LEU A 220 -15.13 4.45 3.40
N THR A 221 -13.88 4.51 2.90
CA THR A 221 -13.54 3.99 1.57
C THR A 221 -13.79 2.49 1.48
N LEU A 222 -13.38 1.72 2.50
CA LEU A 222 -13.62 0.28 2.55
C LEU A 222 -15.11 -0.05 2.67
N ILE A 223 -15.88 0.72 3.43
CA ILE A 223 -17.34 0.54 3.51
C ILE A 223 -17.97 0.76 2.12
N HIS A 224 -17.55 1.80 1.41
CA HIS A 224 -18.01 2.06 0.04
C HIS A 224 -17.66 0.91 -0.93
N GLU A 225 -16.45 0.37 -0.82
CA GLU A 225 -15.99 -0.72 -1.69
C GLU A 225 -16.66 -2.06 -1.39
N THR A 226 -16.88 -2.38 -0.11
CA THR A 226 -17.38 -3.69 0.31
C THR A 226 -18.90 -3.74 0.46
N GLY A 227 -19.55 -2.59 0.60
CA GLY A 227 -20.95 -2.51 0.99
C GLY A 227 -21.22 -2.98 2.43
N SER A 228 -20.18 -3.13 3.27
CA SER A 228 -20.27 -3.77 4.58
C SER A 228 -19.37 -3.10 5.61
N VAL A 229 -19.96 -2.55 6.66
CA VAL A 229 -19.17 -2.03 7.78
C VAL A 229 -18.40 -3.14 8.49
N ARG A 230 -18.97 -4.36 8.57
CA ARG A 230 -18.31 -5.49 9.20
C ARG A 230 -17.04 -5.89 8.45
N ASP A 231 -17.14 -6.07 7.14
CA ASP A 231 -15.99 -6.46 6.31
C ASP A 231 -14.90 -5.38 6.32
N ALA A 232 -15.29 -4.10 6.32
CA ALA A 232 -14.36 -2.99 6.47
C ALA A 232 -13.64 -3.04 7.83
N CYS A 233 -14.36 -3.32 8.92
CA CYS A 233 -13.79 -3.47 10.26
C CYS A 233 -12.80 -4.64 10.34
N GLU A 234 -13.16 -5.79 9.78
CA GLU A 234 -12.31 -6.98 9.74
C GLU A 234 -10.99 -6.68 8.99
N ARG A 235 -11.09 -6.06 7.82
CA ARG A 235 -9.89 -5.68 7.02
C ARG A 235 -9.01 -4.62 7.66
N MET A 236 -9.53 -3.80 8.53
CA MET A 236 -8.78 -2.77 9.26
C MET A 236 -8.39 -3.20 10.68
N HIS A 237 -8.78 -4.39 11.14
CA HIS A 237 -8.58 -4.87 12.51
C HIS A 237 -9.10 -3.91 13.58
N ILE A 238 -10.26 -3.32 13.34
CA ILE A 238 -10.94 -2.45 14.30
C ILE A 238 -12.26 -3.06 14.73
N SER A 239 -12.65 -2.81 15.98
CA SER A 239 -13.93 -3.34 16.48
C SER A 239 -15.11 -2.64 15.81
N TYR A 240 -16.19 -3.38 15.58
CA TYR A 240 -17.42 -2.85 14.99
C TYR A 240 -18.01 -1.68 15.81
N SER A 241 -17.96 -1.76 17.14
CA SER A 241 -18.42 -0.67 18.02
C SER A 241 -17.56 0.58 17.91
N THR A 242 -16.23 0.43 17.83
CA THR A 242 -15.31 1.54 17.61
C THR A 242 -15.60 2.25 16.30
N SER A 243 -15.80 1.48 15.21
CA SER A 243 -16.09 2.04 13.90
C SER A 243 -17.37 2.88 13.88
N TRP A 244 -18.44 2.37 14.53
CA TRP A 244 -19.68 3.13 14.61
C TRP A 244 -19.54 4.39 15.46
N ASN A 245 -18.80 4.34 16.55
CA ASN A 245 -18.54 5.54 17.37
C ASN A 245 -17.78 6.60 16.55
N LEU A 246 -16.80 6.20 15.73
CA LEU A 246 -16.08 7.10 14.85
C LEU A 246 -16.99 7.71 13.78
N ILE A 247 -17.82 6.89 13.13
CA ILE A 247 -18.77 7.34 12.11
C ILE A 247 -19.79 8.31 12.70
N HIS A 248 -20.41 7.97 13.84
CA HIS A 248 -21.37 8.86 14.50
C HIS A 248 -20.75 10.17 14.97
N THR A 249 -19.50 10.12 15.48
CA THR A 249 -18.77 11.34 15.83
C THR A 249 -18.59 12.23 14.59
N LEU A 250 -18.18 11.65 13.48
CA LEU A 250 -18.00 12.38 12.23
C LEU A 250 -19.33 12.97 11.72
N GLU A 251 -20.39 12.16 11.65
CA GLU A 251 -21.73 12.63 11.23
C GLU A 251 -22.25 13.75 12.11
N SER A 252 -22.01 13.67 13.44
CA SER A 252 -22.38 14.73 14.38
C SER A 252 -21.62 16.04 14.13
N GLN A 253 -20.37 15.98 13.70
CA GLN A 253 -19.57 17.14 13.37
C GLN A 253 -19.93 17.77 12.02
N LEU A 254 -20.35 16.96 11.08
CA LEU A 254 -20.76 17.41 9.74
C LEU A 254 -22.23 17.82 9.67
N HIS A 255 -23.04 17.39 10.63
CA HIS A 255 -24.51 17.55 10.67
C HIS A 255 -25.23 16.90 9.48
N GLU A 256 -24.58 15.89 8.86
CA GLU A 256 -25.07 15.16 7.70
C GLU A 256 -24.75 13.67 7.85
N PRO A 257 -25.67 12.77 7.44
CA PRO A 257 -25.38 11.35 7.42
C PRO A 257 -24.41 11.00 6.30
N LEU A 258 -23.43 10.15 6.60
CA LEU A 258 -22.45 9.69 5.62
C LEU A 258 -22.75 8.28 5.13
N ILE A 259 -23.49 7.48 5.92
CA ILE A 259 -23.79 6.09 5.60
C ILE A 259 -25.30 5.86 5.64
N ILE A 260 -25.82 5.24 4.57
CA ILE A 260 -27.17 4.69 4.50
C ILE A 260 -27.09 3.19 4.76
N ARG A 261 -27.95 2.71 5.66
CA ARG A 261 -28.14 1.28 5.89
C ARG A 261 -29.45 0.82 5.21
N SER A 262 -29.35 -0.17 4.36
CA SER A 262 -30.51 -0.91 3.89
C SER A 262 -30.66 -2.20 4.69
N GLN A 263 -31.83 -2.43 5.29
CA GLN A 263 -32.15 -3.72 5.86
C GLN A 263 -32.34 -4.71 4.69
N GLY A 264 -31.32 -5.54 4.45
CA GLY A 264 -31.40 -6.61 3.49
C GLY A 264 -32.16 -7.80 4.06
N GLY A 265 -32.99 -8.41 3.25
CA GLY A 265 -33.59 -9.72 3.52
C GLY A 265 -32.49 -10.80 3.63
N THR A 266 -32.66 -11.97 3.02
CA THR A 266 -31.77 -13.16 3.08
C THR A 266 -30.29 -12.96 2.73
N ARG A 267 -29.84 -11.76 2.30
CA ARG A 267 -28.44 -11.44 1.90
C ARG A 267 -27.65 -10.55 2.90
N GLY A 268 -28.17 -10.27 4.10
CA GLY A 268 -27.48 -9.43 5.10
C GLY A 268 -27.73 -7.92 4.96
N SER A 269 -27.28 -7.12 5.93
CA SER A 269 -27.39 -5.67 5.90
C SER A 269 -26.35 -5.09 4.94
N HIS A 270 -26.76 -4.23 4.02
CA HIS A 270 -25.89 -3.49 3.11
C HIS A 270 -25.71 -2.06 3.62
N SER A 271 -24.50 -1.51 3.48
CA SER A 271 -24.16 -0.16 3.91
C SER A 271 -23.50 0.58 2.75
N GLU A 272 -24.06 1.71 2.37
CA GLU A 272 -23.56 2.54 1.27
C GLU A 272 -23.26 3.95 1.78
N LEU A 273 -22.31 4.63 1.14
CA LEU A 273 -22.14 6.06 1.38
C LEU A 273 -23.32 6.85 0.82
N THR A 274 -23.66 7.94 1.51
CA THR A 274 -24.55 8.95 0.93
C THR A 274 -23.82 9.71 -0.18
N PRO A 275 -24.52 10.39 -1.11
CA PRO A 275 -23.88 11.29 -2.06
C PRO A 275 -23.02 12.37 -1.38
N TYR A 276 -23.42 12.82 -0.19
CA TYR A 276 -22.61 13.72 0.63
C TYR A 276 -21.33 13.06 1.15
N GLY A 277 -21.42 11.80 1.60
CA GLY A 277 -20.26 11.02 2.04
C GLY A 277 -19.24 10.79 0.93
N GLU A 278 -19.71 10.46 -0.29
CA GLU A 278 -18.84 10.29 -1.45
C GLU A 278 -18.12 11.59 -1.82
N GLU A 279 -18.84 12.70 -1.87
CA GLU A 279 -18.26 14.02 -2.17
C GLU A 279 -17.28 14.45 -1.07
N PHE A 280 -17.59 14.18 0.21
CA PHE A 280 -16.70 14.45 1.32
C PHE A 280 -15.37 13.69 1.20
N LEU A 281 -15.42 12.37 0.91
CA LEU A 281 -14.21 11.57 0.70
C LEU A 281 -13.38 12.06 -0.49
N LYS A 282 -14.05 12.41 -1.59
CA LYS A 282 -13.37 12.95 -2.78
C LYS A 282 -12.63 14.27 -2.48
N ARG A 283 -13.26 15.17 -1.73
CA ARG A 283 -12.63 16.43 -1.31
C ARG A 283 -11.44 16.20 -0.38
N TYR A 284 -11.59 15.30 0.59
CA TYR A 284 -10.48 14.97 1.48
C TYR A 284 -9.31 14.34 0.74
N ALA A 285 -9.57 13.40 -0.18
CA ALA A 285 -8.54 12.77 -1.01
C ALA A 285 -7.75 13.83 -1.80
N ARG A 286 -8.45 14.73 -2.49
CA ARG A 286 -7.83 15.81 -3.24
C ARG A 286 -7.01 16.73 -2.33
N PHE A 287 -7.58 17.17 -1.20
CA PHE A 287 -6.89 18.03 -0.23
C PHE A 287 -5.61 17.35 0.30
N SER A 288 -5.68 16.05 0.61
CA SER A 288 -4.53 15.27 1.10
C SER A 288 -3.44 15.17 0.05
N GLU A 289 -3.78 14.87 -1.19
CA GLU A 289 -2.84 14.74 -2.30
C GLU A 289 -2.13 16.06 -2.60
N GLU A 290 -2.89 17.15 -2.74
CA GLU A 290 -2.34 18.49 -3.01
C GLU A 290 -1.42 18.96 -1.86
N THR A 291 -1.82 18.71 -0.60
CA THR A 291 -1.03 19.09 0.58
C THR A 291 0.30 18.33 0.64
N ARG A 292 0.28 17.00 0.41
CA ARG A 292 1.51 16.19 0.39
C ARG A 292 2.44 16.60 -0.76
N SER A 293 1.90 16.85 -1.93
CA SER A 293 2.66 17.31 -3.09
C SER A 293 3.34 18.66 -2.83
N CYS A 294 2.60 19.61 -2.25
CA CYS A 294 3.14 20.91 -1.87
C CYS A 294 4.23 20.80 -0.82
N SER A 295 3.99 20.02 0.22
CA SER A 295 4.96 19.83 1.31
C SER A 295 6.26 19.18 0.84
N LYS A 296 6.19 18.21 -0.08
CA LYS A 296 7.40 17.61 -0.66
C LYS A 296 8.27 18.66 -1.35
N LYS A 297 7.66 19.55 -2.13
CA LYS A 297 8.40 20.65 -2.80
C LYS A 297 9.05 21.58 -1.79
N ILE A 298 8.31 21.98 -0.77
CA ILE A 298 8.84 22.87 0.28
C ILE A 298 9.97 22.19 1.05
N PHE A 299 9.83 20.89 1.35
CA PHE A 299 10.89 20.13 2.04
C PHE A 299 12.17 20.09 1.20
N GLU A 300 12.07 19.79 -0.09
CA GLU A 300 13.22 19.80 -1.00
C GLU A 300 13.85 21.20 -1.12
N GLU A 301 13.05 22.26 -1.18
CA GLU A 301 13.53 23.64 -1.22
C GLU A 301 14.27 24.03 0.09
N CYS A 302 13.75 23.60 1.25
CA CYS A 302 14.31 23.93 2.54
C CYS A 302 15.51 23.09 2.95
N PHE A 303 15.51 21.81 2.59
CA PHE A 303 16.44 20.82 3.12
C PHE A 303 17.19 20.02 2.05
N GLY A 304 16.89 20.23 0.76
CA GLY A 304 17.57 19.56 -0.33
C GLY A 304 19.08 19.78 -0.26
N GLY A 305 19.84 18.68 -0.10
CA GLY A 305 21.30 18.74 0.08
C GLY A 305 21.79 19.08 1.49
N PHE A 306 20.96 19.57 2.42
CA PHE A 306 21.38 19.96 3.76
C PHE A 306 21.87 18.78 4.61
N PHE A 307 21.24 17.61 4.42
CA PHE A 307 21.58 16.38 5.18
C PHE A 307 22.54 15.45 4.45
N ASN A 308 23.03 15.82 3.26
CA ASN A 308 23.95 15.05 2.44
C ASN A 308 25.45 15.39 2.71
N ALA A 309 25.73 16.11 3.80
CA ALA A 309 27.08 16.50 4.20
C ALA A 309 27.76 15.48 5.10
#